data_d71bc9dd003ffd90fa624ceb7d1722e6
#
_entry.id   d71bc9dd003ffd90fa624ceb7d1722e6
#
_cell.length_a   1.000
_cell.length_b   1.000
_cell.length_c   1.000
_cell.angle_alpha   90.00
_cell.angle_beta   90.00
_cell.angle_gamma   90.00
#
_symmetry.space_group_name_H-M   'P 1'
#
loop_
_entity.id
_entity.type
_entity.pdbx_description
1 polymer ?
#
loop_
_entity_poly.entity_id
_entity_poly.type
_entity_poly.pdbx_seq_one_letter_code
_entity_poly.pdbx_strand_id
1 'polypeptide(L)'
;NGEQEPNPESRITLGSDRDALGMPKVRVAWRATVEDYHRLLVGLRRIEGAFTRSKSVRFDLAGVTEATLRDMIVPIGGHHIGTARMASSAREGVCDANGEVFSVPGLFIAGAAAFPTSSFANPTLTLVALSLRLANHLQRAPARPAVTIRKQAGAVHA
;
A
#
# COMPACT_ATOMS: atom_id res chain seq x y z
N ASN A 1 6.38 12.43 -8.70
CA ASN A 1 5.72 11.29 -8.05
C ASN A 1 4.24 11.30 -8.42
N GLY A 2 3.69 10.16 -8.78
CA GLY A 2 2.28 9.95 -9.01
C GLY A 2 1.74 8.87 -8.10
N GLU A 3 0.46 8.94 -7.79
CA GLU A 3 -0.26 7.89 -7.09
C GLU A 3 -0.59 6.77 -8.07
N GLN A 4 -0.40 5.53 -7.63
CA GLN A 4 -0.81 4.34 -8.36
C GLN A 4 -2.22 3.92 -7.92
N GLU A 5 -3.05 3.52 -8.86
CA GLU A 5 -4.36 2.95 -8.54
C GLU A 5 -4.23 1.61 -7.80
N PRO A 6 -5.13 1.34 -6.85
CA PRO A 6 -5.20 0.03 -6.21
C PRO A 6 -5.40 -1.08 -7.25
N ASN A 7 -4.39 -1.94 -7.41
CA ASN A 7 -4.39 -3.03 -8.37
C ASN A 7 -4.45 -4.38 -7.64
N PRO A 8 -5.53 -5.18 -7.79
CA PRO A 8 -5.66 -6.49 -7.16
C PRO A 8 -4.56 -7.48 -7.57
N GLU A 9 -3.93 -7.30 -8.73
CA GLU A 9 -2.83 -8.14 -9.19
C GLU A 9 -1.49 -7.77 -8.54
N SER A 10 -1.38 -6.59 -7.93
CA SER A 10 -0.23 -6.19 -7.14
C SER A 10 -0.38 -6.73 -5.72
N ARG A 11 0.26 -7.87 -5.44
CA ARG A 11 0.08 -8.62 -4.19
C ARG A 11 1.39 -9.01 -3.54
N ILE A 12 1.34 -9.12 -2.22
CA ILE A 12 2.32 -9.85 -1.43
C ILE A 12 1.72 -11.20 -1.08
N THR A 13 2.42 -12.28 -1.40
CA THR A 13 2.01 -13.66 -1.09
C THR A 13 3.17 -14.39 -0.41
N LEU A 14 2.86 -15.48 0.28
CA LEU A 14 3.88 -16.36 0.85
C LEU A 14 4.34 -17.35 -0.22
N GLY A 15 5.66 -17.51 -0.34
CA GLY A 15 6.27 -18.53 -1.18
C GLY A 15 6.37 -19.88 -0.46
N SER A 16 6.78 -20.92 -1.22
CA SER A 16 7.11 -22.24 -0.67
C SER A 16 8.45 -22.24 0.06
N ASP A 17 9.37 -21.38 -0.37
CA ASP A 17 10.70 -21.28 0.21
C ASP A 17 10.65 -20.70 1.62
N ARG A 18 11.61 -21.13 2.45
CA ARG A 18 11.74 -20.67 3.83
C ARG A 18 13.07 -19.92 4.01
N ASP A 19 13.08 -19.02 4.97
CA ASP A 19 14.30 -18.35 5.43
C ASP A 19 15.03 -19.20 6.48
N ALA A 20 16.14 -18.69 7.01
CA ALA A 20 16.95 -19.36 8.02
C ALA A 20 16.20 -19.60 9.35
N LEU A 21 15.11 -18.89 9.61
CA LEU A 21 14.26 -19.05 10.79
C LEU A 21 13.05 -19.98 10.53
N GLY A 22 12.97 -20.58 9.36
CA GLY A 22 11.87 -21.44 8.94
C GLY A 22 10.59 -20.69 8.53
N MET A 23 10.64 -19.35 8.42
CA MET A 23 9.49 -18.55 7.98
C MET A 23 9.34 -18.58 6.46
N PRO A 24 8.10 -18.65 5.93
CA PRO A 24 7.89 -18.55 4.50
C PRO A 24 8.41 -17.23 3.95
N LYS A 25 9.20 -17.29 2.87
CA LYS A 25 9.65 -16.09 2.16
C LYS A 25 8.48 -15.40 1.47
N VAL A 26 8.47 -14.08 1.47
CA VAL A 26 7.46 -13.31 0.75
C VAL A 26 7.79 -13.22 -0.73
N ARG A 27 6.74 -13.26 -1.56
CA ARG A 27 6.80 -12.94 -2.99
C ARG A 27 6.04 -11.66 -3.22
N VAL A 28 6.70 -10.70 -3.85
CA VAL A 28 6.10 -9.42 -4.21
C VAL A 28 5.80 -9.44 -5.70
N ALA A 29 4.53 -9.40 -6.06
CA ALA A 29 4.08 -9.15 -7.43
C ALA A 29 3.61 -7.70 -7.48
N TRP A 30 4.34 -6.86 -8.21
CA TRP A 30 3.95 -5.46 -8.41
C TRP A 30 3.82 -5.18 -9.90
N ARG A 31 2.75 -4.51 -10.27
CA ARG A 31 2.47 -4.15 -11.68
C ARG A 31 1.84 -2.76 -11.75
N ALA A 32 2.41 -1.91 -12.57
CA ALA A 32 1.71 -0.72 -13.05
C ALA A 32 0.77 -1.12 -14.19
N THR A 33 -0.38 -0.48 -14.24
CA THR A 33 -1.39 -0.70 -15.27
C THR A 33 -1.30 0.37 -16.37
N VAL A 34 -1.96 0.15 -17.49
CA VAL A 34 -2.07 1.18 -18.55
C VAL A 34 -2.74 2.43 -18.00
N GLU A 35 -3.73 2.25 -17.12
CA GLU A 35 -4.46 3.36 -16.48
C GLU A 35 -3.54 4.23 -15.61
N ASP A 36 -2.56 3.65 -14.91
CA ASP A 36 -1.58 4.43 -14.13
C ASP A 36 -0.79 5.38 -15.03
N TYR A 37 -0.33 4.91 -16.20
CA TYR A 37 0.39 5.73 -17.18
C TYR A 37 -0.51 6.78 -17.81
N HIS A 38 -1.74 6.42 -18.13
CA HIS A 38 -2.74 7.36 -18.68
C HIS A 38 -2.98 8.53 -17.70
N ARG A 39 -3.26 8.24 -16.43
CA ARG A 39 -3.50 9.26 -15.41
C ARG A 39 -2.29 10.14 -15.17
N LEU A 40 -1.09 9.55 -15.17
CA LEU A 40 0.14 10.31 -15.07
C LEU A 40 0.29 11.28 -16.25
N LEU A 41 0.05 10.82 -17.48
CA LEU A 41 0.11 11.66 -18.68
C LEU A 41 -0.92 12.80 -18.61
N VAL A 42 -2.15 12.52 -18.18
CA VAL A 42 -3.18 13.55 -17.98
C VAL A 42 -2.73 14.59 -16.95
N GLY A 43 -2.13 14.16 -15.85
CA GLY A 43 -1.57 15.05 -14.84
C GLY A 43 -0.46 15.95 -15.40
N LEU A 44 0.48 15.37 -16.14
CA LEU A 44 1.58 16.09 -16.78
C LEU A 44 1.06 17.13 -17.81
N ARG A 45 0.04 16.78 -18.63
CA ARG A 45 -0.60 17.70 -19.57
C ARG A 45 -1.27 18.88 -18.87
N ARG A 46 -1.89 18.67 -17.72
CA ARG A 46 -2.47 19.76 -16.90
C ARG A 46 -1.38 20.71 -16.39
N ILE A 47 -0.24 20.17 -15.95
CA ILE A 47 0.91 20.95 -15.52
C ILE A 47 1.47 21.77 -16.70
N GLU A 48 1.68 21.14 -17.85
CA GLU A 48 2.12 21.81 -19.08
C GLU A 48 1.22 23.01 -19.42
N GLY A 49 -0.10 22.81 -19.41
CA GLY A 49 -1.06 23.88 -19.67
C GLY A 49 -1.01 25.02 -18.63
N ALA A 50 -0.71 24.72 -17.36
CA ALA A 50 -0.55 25.73 -16.33
C ALA A 50 0.72 26.58 -16.57
N PHE A 51 1.84 25.96 -16.89
CA PHE A 51 3.09 26.66 -17.20
C PHE A 51 3.00 27.49 -18.48
N THR A 52 2.34 26.99 -19.53
CA THR A 52 2.09 27.72 -20.75
C THR A 52 1.31 29.02 -20.48
N ARG A 53 0.31 28.97 -19.60
CA ARG A 53 -0.45 30.18 -19.20
C ARG A 53 0.36 31.16 -18.38
N SER A 54 1.27 30.69 -17.54
CA SER A 54 2.07 31.56 -16.66
C SER A 54 3.16 32.33 -17.40
N LYS A 55 3.57 31.87 -18.58
CA LYS A 55 4.69 32.40 -19.39
C LYS A 55 6.04 32.46 -18.67
N SER A 56 6.14 31.89 -17.47
CA SER A 56 7.32 31.96 -16.61
C SER A 56 8.30 30.84 -16.90
N VAL A 57 7.83 29.70 -17.32
CA VAL A 57 8.62 28.49 -17.58
C VAL A 57 8.07 27.80 -18.82
N ARG A 58 8.96 27.35 -19.70
CA ARG A 58 8.59 26.45 -20.78
C ARG A 58 8.66 25.02 -20.29
N PHE A 59 7.53 24.32 -20.33
CA PHE A 59 7.40 22.91 -20.04
C PHE A 59 6.81 22.25 -21.27
N ASP A 60 7.56 21.35 -21.89
CA ASP A 60 7.20 20.76 -23.18
C ASP A 60 7.13 19.23 -23.05
N LEU A 61 5.98 18.70 -23.37
CA LEU A 61 5.70 17.24 -23.39
C LEU A 61 5.58 16.70 -24.83
N ALA A 62 6.15 17.39 -25.82
CA ALA A 62 6.15 16.89 -27.18
C ALA A 62 6.78 15.50 -27.24
N GLY A 63 6.06 14.55 -27.85
CA GLY A 63 6.50 13.15 -27.94
C GLY A 63 6.34 12.30 -26.67
N VAL A 64 5.88 12.88 -25.56
CA VAL A 64 5.59 12.10 -24.35
C VAL A 64 4.23 11.40 -24.53
N THR A 65 4.26 10.08 -24.49
CA THR A 65 3.11 9.17 -24.61
C THR A 65 3.08 8.22 -23.42
N GLU A 66 2.02 7.44 -23.27
CA GLU A 66 1.93 6.37 -22.26
C GLU A 66 3.04 5.32 -22.46
N ALA A 67 3.42 5.03 -23.70
CA ALA A 67 4.50 4.11 -24.03
C ALA A 67 5.85 4.64 -23.54
N THR A 68 6.18 5.91 -23.84
CA THR A 68 7.43 6.52 -23.37
C THR A 68 7.47 6.63 -21.85
N LEU A 69 6.34 6.90 -21.18
CA LEU A 69 6.27 6.91 -19.72
C LEU A 69 6.55 5.53 -19.14
N ARG A 70 6.05 4.46 -19.76
CA ARG A 70 6.33 3.08 -19.33
C ARG A 70 7.82 2.78 -19.35
N ASP A 71 8.52 3.23 -20.40
CA ASP A 71 9.96 2.97 -20.57
C ASP A 71 10.82 3.85 -19.64
N MET A 72 10.32 5.03 -19.27
CA MET A 72 11.03 6.01 -18.43
C MET A 72 10.81 5.79 -16.93
N ILE A 73 9.68 5.22 -16.54
CA ILE A 73 9.34 5.04 -15.12
C ILE A 73 10.09 3.82 -14.59
N VAL A 74 11.10 4.09 -13.79
CA VAL A 74 11.76 3.07 -12.99
C VAL A 74 10.98 2.92 -11.68
N PRO A 75 10.58 1.71 -11.27
CA PRO A 75 10.04 1.48 -9.95
C PRO A 75 11.07 1.88 -8.89
N ILE A 76 10.92 3.07 -8.34
CA ILE A 76 11.78 3.51 -7.24
C ILE A 76 11.16 2.95 -5.97
N GLY A 77 11.86 2.02 -5.32
CA GLY A 77 11.42 1.41 -4.07
C GLY A 77 11.35 2.44 -2.95
N GLY A 78 10.15 2.95 -2.69
CA GLY A 78 9.88 3.86 -1.58
C GLY A 78 8.39 3.95 -1.33
N HIS A 79 8.00 4.22 -0.07
CA HIS A 79 6.62 4.46 0.33
C HIS A 79 5.64 3.31 -0.01
N HIS A 80 6.04 2.05 0.23
CA HIS A 80 5.16 0.90 0.06
C HIS A 80 3.98 1.00 1.04
N ILE A 81 2.76 0.93 0.50
CA ILE A 81 1.53 1.09 1.28
C ILE A 81 0.43 0.15 0.79
N GLY A 82 -0.64 0.00 1.57
CA GLY A 82 -1.89 -0.63 1.14
C GLY A 82 -1.88 -2.15 1.05
N THR A 83 -0.82 -2.85 1.50
CA THR A 83 -0.75 -4.32 1.43
C THR A 83 -1.72 -5.03 2.37
N ALA A 84 -2.25 -4.32 3.36
CA ALA A 84 -3.28 -4.78 4.30
C ALA A 84 -4.30 -3.66 4.56
N ARG A 85 -4.82 -3.06 3.49
CA ARG A 85 -5.59 -1.82 3.51
C ARG A 85 -6.83 -1.88 4.41
N MET A 86 -7.15 -0.75 5.02
CA MET A 86 -8.42 -0.52 5.71
C MET A 86 -9.59 -0.50 4.71
N ALA A 87 -10.74 -1.03 5.14
CA ALA A 87 -11.98 -0.98 4.39
C ALA A 87 -13.19 -1.07 5.31
N SER A 88 -14.39 -0.95 4.73
CA SER A 88 -15.65 -1.11 5.44
C SER A 88 -16.03 -2.58 5.66
N SER A 89 -15.41 -3.50 4.92
CA SER A 89 -15.69 -4.92 5.00
C SER A 89 -14.48 -5.79 4.62
N ALA A 90 -14.49 -7.05 5.05
CA ALA A 90 -13.48 -8.05 4.70
C ALA A 90 -13.43 -8.38 3.18
N ARG A 91 -14.45 -8.01 2.41
CA ARG A 91 -14.46 -8.18 0.95
C ARG A 91 -13.60 -7.13 0.24
N GLU A 92 -13.43 -5.96 0.85
CA GLU A 92 -12.78 -4.80 0.26
C GLU A 92 -11.39 -4.53 0.83
N GLY A 93 -11.10 -5.07 2.02
CA GLY A 93 -9.82 -4.88 2.68
C GLY A 93 -9.49 -5.93 3.72
N VAL A 94 -8.45 -5.67 4.49
CA VAL A 94 -7.89 -6.61 5.47
C VAL A 94 -8.24 -6.21 6.89
N CYS A 95 -8.30 -4.91 7.19
CA CYS A 95 -8.61 -4.39 8.51
C CYS A 95 -9.70 -3.31 8.46
N ASP A 96 -10.31 -3.08 9.60
CA ASP A 96 -11.31 -2.03 9.79
C ASP A 96 -10.66 -0.63 9.97
N ALA A 97 -11.50 0.38 10.19
CA ALA A 97 -11.03 1.75 10.41
C ALA A 97 -10.16 1.92 11.66
N ASN A 98 -10.18 1.01 12.61
CA ASN A 98 -9.32 1.01 13.80
C ASN A 98 -8.05 0.17 13.61
N GLY A 99 -7.87 -0.44 12.43
CA GLY A 99 -6.75 -1.29 12.11
C GLY A 99 -6.91 -2.74 12.57
N GLU A 100 -8.06 -3.15 13.12
CA GLU A 100 -8.30 -4.53 13.51
C GLU A 100 -8.54 -5.42 12.28
N VAL A 101 -7.82 -6.55 12.22
CA VAL A 101 -7.92 -7.50 11.10
C VAL A 101 -9.25 -8.24 11.17
N PHE A 102 -10.06 -8.16 10.11
CA PHE A 102 -11.41 -8.73 10.08
C PHE A 102 -11.48 -10.22 10.44
N SER A 103 -10.50 -11.01 10.00
CA SER A 103 -10.49 -12.47 10.20
C SER A 103 -9.77 -12.91 11.49
N VAL A 104 -9.13 -11.98 12.21
CA VAL A 104 -8.32 -12.31 13.40
C VAL A 104 -8.58 -11.29 14.51
N PRO A 105 -9.62 -11.47 15.31
CA PRO A 105 -9.92 -10.58 16.42
C PRO A 105 -8.73 -10.38 17.35
N GLY A 106 -8.45 -9.13 17.72
CA GLY A 106 -7.32 -8.78 18.58
C GLY A 106 -5.99 -8.58 17.85
N LEU A 107 -5.93 -8.82 16.53
CA LEU A 107 -4.77 -8.48 15.71
C LEU A 107 -4.99 -7.11 15.07
N PHE A 108 -4.04 -6.20 15.27
CA PHE A 108 -4.12 -4.83 14.74
C PHE A 108 -2.91 -4.52 13.85
N ILE A 109 -3.14 -3.69 12.85
CA ILE A 109 -2.11 -3.22 11.92
C ILE A 109 -1.79 -1.76 12.21
N ALA A 110 -0.53 -1.51 12.63
CA ALA A 110 0.02 -0.18 12.83
C ALA A 110 1.06 0.09 11.74
N GLY A 111 0.71 0.81 10.71
CA GLY A 111 1.66 1.12 9.65
C GLY A 111 1.03 1.46 8.31
N ALA A 112 1.87 1.79 7.33
CA ALA A 112 1.42 2.19 6.00
C ALA A 112 0.73 1.05 5.23
N ALA A 113 0.89 -0.19 5.64
CA ALA A 113 0.15 -1.32 5.07
C ALA A 113 -1.37 -1.15 5.16
N ALA A 114 -1.86 -0.44 6.19
CA ALA A 114 -3.28 -0.19 6.40
C ALA A 114 -3.87 0.93 5.51
N PHE A 115 -3.07 1.69 4.76
CA PHE A 115 -3.58 2.79 3.94
C PHE A 115 -4.47 2.25 2.81
N PRO A 116 -5.67 2.81 2.61
CA PRO A 116 -6.55 2.42 1.50
C PRO A 116 -6.09 2.97 0.16
N THR A 117 -5.46 4.15 0.16
CA THR A 117 -4.92 4.85 -1.02
C THR A 117 -3.55 5.42 -0.70
N SER A 118 -2.77 5.70 -1.74
CA SER A 118 -1.50 6.39 -1.60
C SER A 118 -1.66 7.91 -1.73
N SER A 119 -0.61 8.59 -2.06
CA SER A 119 -0.55 10.00 -2.40
C SER A 119 0.82 10.27 -2.99
N PHE A 120 1.02 11.44 -3.58
CA PHE A 120 2.36 11.93 -3.92
C PHE A 120 3.18 12.31 -2.68
N ALA A 121 2.53 12.58 -1.55
CA ALA A 121 3.17 13.02 -0.30
C ALA A 121 3.78 11.83 0.47
N ASN A 122 4.83 12.13 1.25
CA ASN A 122 5.46 11.15 2.11
C ASN A 122 4.46 10.66 3.18
N PRO A 123 4.28 9.35 3.37
CA PRO A 123 3.23 8.81 4.22
C PRO A 123 3.50 8.92 5.73
N THR A 124 4.70 9.31 6.14
CA THR A 124 5.16 9.23 7.54
C THR A 124 4.26 10.00 8.51
N LEU A 125 3.84 11.22 8.17
CA LEU A 125 2.96 12.01 9.05
C LEU A 125 1.64 11.30 9.30
N THR A 126 0.99 10.84 8.24
CA THR A 126 -0.29 10.12 8.33
C THR A 126 -0.12 8.77 9.05
N LEU A 127 0.98 8.06 8.80
CA LEU A 127 1.31 6.82 9.48
C LEU A 127 1.43 7.02 10.99
N VAL A 128 2.15 8.05 11.44
CA VAL A 128 2.29 8.38 12.86
C VAL A 128 0.93 8.74 13.46
N ALA A 129 0.14 9.56 12.78
CA ALA A 129 -1.20 9.94 13.24
C ALA A 129 -2.13 8.73 13.40
N LEU A 130 -2.13 7.79 12.43
CA LEU A 130 -2.90 6.54 12.51
C LEU A 130 -2.42 5.64 13.64
N SER A 131 -1.11 5.55 13.87
CA SER A 131 -0.54 4.76 14.96
C SER A 131 -0.91 5.31 16.33
N LEU A 132 -0.89 6.63 16.51
CA LEU A 132 -1.35 7.30 17.74
C LEU A 132 -2.85 7.11 17.95
N ARG A 133 -3.66 7.19 16.89
CA ARG A 133 -5.09 6.91 16.95
C ARG A 133 -5.35 5.47 17.41
N LEU A 134 -4.62 4.50 16.86
CA LEU A 134 -4.71 3.10 17.26
C LEU A 134 -4.32 2.93 18.74
N ALA A 135 -3.22 3.54 19.19
CA ALA A 135 -2.82 3.49 20.59
C ALA A 135 -3.93 4.01 21.52
N ASN A 136 -4.54 5.15 21.20
CA ASN A 136 -5.67 5.71 21.94
C ASN A 136 -6.90 4.79 21.93
N HIS A 137 -7.16 4.13 20.80
CA HIS A 137 -8.25 3.16 20.68
C HIS A 137 -8.03 1.97 21.60
N LEU A 138 -6.82 1.39 21.61
CA LEU A 138 -6.47 0.25 22.42
C LEU A 138 -6.49 0.56 23.93
N GLN A 139 -6.09 1.76 24.34
CA GLN A 139 -6.17 2.19 25.73
C GLN A 139 -7.61 2.31 26.26
N ARG A 140 -8.55 2.63 25.39
CA ARG A 140 -9.98 2.80 25.74
C ARG A 140 -10.79 1.52 25.55
N ALA A 141 -10.25 0.54 24.82
CA ALA A 141 -10.92 -0.72 24.60
C ALA A 141 -11.00 -1.51 25.93
N PRO A 142 -12.10 -2.19 26.24
CA PRO A 142 -12.17 -3.05 27.40
C PRO A 142 -11.12 -4.17 27.25
N ALA A 143 -10.55 -4.58 28.39
CA ALA A 143 -9.56 -5.66 28.42
C ALA A 143 -10.14 -6.91 27.74
N ARG A 144 -9.56 -7.30 26.63
CA ARG A 144 -9.94 -8.53 25.92
C ARG A 144 -9.17 -9.70 26.54
N PRO A 145 -9.78 -10.88 26.65
CA PRO A 145 -9.06 -12.07 27.08
C PRO A 145 -7.87 -12.31 26.14
N ALA A 146 -6.74 -12.70 26.70
CA ALA A 146 -5.53 -12.99 25.94
C ALA A 146 -5.83 -14.04 24.86
N VAL A 147 -5.49 -13.74 23.61
CA VAL A 147 -5.58 -14.73 22.53
C VAL A 147 -4.51 -15.77 22.74
N THR A 148 -4.89 -16.96 23.15
CA THR A 148 -3.95 -18.07 23.25
C THR A 148 -3.66 -18.60 21.86
N ILE A 149 -2.51 -18.23 21.31
CA ILE A 149 -2.00 -18.82 20.07
C ILE A 149 -1.59 -20.25 20.39
N ARG A 150 -2.44 -21.23 20.09
CA ARG A 150 -2.04 -22.65 20.13
C ARG A 150 -1.02 -22.85 19.01
N LYS A 151 0.22 -23.19 19.36
CA LYS A 151 1.17 -23.78 18.42
C LYS A 151 0.48 -25.03 17.85
N GLN A 152 0.12 -25.01 16.58
CA GLN A 152 -0.14 -26.28 15.90
C GLN A 152 1.18 -27.03 15.90
N ALA A 153 1.24 -28.13 16.66
CA ALA A 153 2.33 -29.07 16.60
C ALA A 153 2.36 -29.59 15.15
N GLY A 154 3.36 -29.13 14.38
CA GLY A 154 3.57 -29.60 13.03
C GLY A 154 3.82 -31.10 13.11
N ALA A 155 2.96 -31.88 12.47
CA ALA A 155 3.27 -33.27 12.14
C ALA A 155 4.47 -33.22 11.21
N VAL A 156 5.65 -33.48 11.77
CA VAL A 156 6.83 -33.84 11.00
C VAL A 156 6.57 -35.25 10.52
N HIS A 157 6.07 -35.39 9.31
CA HIS A 157 6.14 -36.66 8.62
C HIS A 157 7.58 -36.82 8.09
N ALA A 158 8.25 -37.84 8.64
CA ALA A 158 9.53 -38.34 8.19
C ALA A 158 9.44 -38.85 6.74
#